data_a7d72a4932bb0bbfc7c64251c7c88602
#
_entry.id   a7d72a4932bb0bbfc7c64251c7c88602
#
_cell.length_a   1.000
_cell.length_b   1.000
_cell.length_c   1.000
_cell.angle_alpha   90.00
_cell.angle_beta   90.00
_cell.angle_gamma   90.00
#
_symmetry.space_group_name_H-M   'P 1'
#
loop_
_entity.id
_entity.type
_entity.pdbx_description
1 polymer ?
#
loop_
_entity_poly.entity_id
_entity_poly.type
_entity_poly.pdbx_seq_one_letter_code
_entity_poly.pdbx_strand_id
1 'polypeptide(L)'
;MRSQDEHTPVDETATYRELRVISEVESNPEITQRDLAQRLGVALGLTNVLLKNMAQKGYVRVTKMQWNRWIYTVTPTGFTRKVQLTISYIRRTLDHYGNIRQTLREELAPLALNRESRIALCGIGEFAELVYLGLKEQGIEEIEVFSPEIISGSNFLGMPVQPLASLQPNDFDRIVVGILDGETPQEIQRLENDLEESKVVVFFRNQHTNGRA
;
A
#
# COMPACT_ATOMS: atom_id res chain seq x y z
N MET A 1 10.66 31.78 -1.18
CA MET A 1 10.65 31.15 -2.50
C MET A 1 11.36 29.82 -2.35
N ARG A 2 10.60 28.75 -1.98
CA ARG A 2 11.12 27.38 -1.81
C ARG A 2 10.79 26.63 -3.09
N SER A 3 11.83 26.19 -3.77
CA SER A 3 11.73 25.31 -4.94
C SER A 3 10.99 24.03 -4.52
N GLN A 4 9.85 23.78 -5.12
CA GLN A 4 9.21 22.48 -5.10
C GLN A 4 10.08 21.58 -5.98
N ASP A 5 10.82 20.66 -5.36
CA ASP A 5 11.47 19.56 -6.06
C ASP A 5 10.35 18.69 -6.65
N GLU A 6 10.11 18.84 -7.95
CA GLU A 6 9.32 17.91 -8.75
C GLU A 6 10.03 16.55 -8.73
N HIS A 7 9.62 15.71 -7.81
CA HIS A 7 10.10 14.34 -7.65
C HIS A 7 9.43 13.48 -8.72
N THR A 8 10.14 13.21 -9.82
CA THR A 8 9.63 12.39 -10.92
C THR A 8 9.56 10.91 -10.50
N PRO A 9 8.56 10.13 -10.99
CA PRO A 9 8.38 8.69 -10.68
C PRO A 9 9.62 7.82 -10.99
N VAL A 10 10.47 8.26 -11.90
CA VAL A 10 11.72 7.58 -12.30
C VAL A 10 12.75 7.58 -11.17
N ASP A 11 12.85 8.68 -10.40
CA ASP A 11 13.81 8.82 -9.30
C ASP A 11 13.39 7.98 -8.08
N GLU A 12 12.10 7.81 -7.85
CA GLU A 12 11.56 6.93 -6.82
C GLU A 12 11.92 5.48 -7.04
N THR A 13 11.75 4.99 -8.26
CA THR A 13 12.09 3.62 -8.65
C THR A 13 13.60 3.36 -8.51
N ALA A 14 14.44 4.31 -8.89
CA ALA A 14 15.89 4.20 -8.78
C ALA A 14 16.35 4.15 -7.31
N THR A 15 15.80 5.01 -6.46
CA THR A 15 16.09 5.09 -5.02
C THR A 15 15.66 3.81 -4.30
N TYR A 16 14.49 3.28 -4.61
CA TYR A 16 13.98 2.03 -4.05
C TYR A 16 14.84 0.82 -4.48
N ARG A 17 15.26 0.76 -5.75
CA ARG A 17 16.16 -0.29 -6.24
C ARG A 17 17.52 -0.23 -5.54
N GLU A 18 18.07 0.96 -5.33
CA GLU A 18 19.32 1.16 -4.60
C GLU A 18 19.21 0.60 -3.17
N LEU A 19 18.14 0.91 -2.45
CA LEU A 19 17.86 0.38 -1.11
C LEU A 19 17.78 -1.16 -1.12
N ARG A 20 17.03 -1.73 -2.05
CA ARG A 20 16.88 -3.18 -2.17
C ARG A 20 18.20 -3.89 -2.46
N VAL A 21 19.04 -3.37 -3.35
CA VAL A 21 20.35 -3.96 -3.65
C VAL A 21 21.24 -3.97 -2.40
N ILE A 22 21.32 -2.86 -1.66
CA ILE A 22 22.12 -2.81 -0.43
C ILE A 22 21.59 -3.81 0.60
N SER A 23 20.28 -3.94 0.77
CA SER A 23 19.66 -4.86 1.71
C SER A 23 19.91 -6.33 1.34
N GLU A 24 19.78 -6.70 0.08
CA GLU A 24 20.05 -8.06 -0.39
C GLU A 24 21.53 -8.45 -0.26
N VAL A 25 22.44 -7.53 -0.57
CA VAL A 25 23.89 -7.73 -0.42
C VAL A 25 24.28 -7.86 1.05
N GLU A 26 23.69 -7.07 1.95
CA GLU A 26 23.94 -7.17 3.39
C GLU A 26 23.46 -8.51 3.97
N SER A 27 22.27 -8.94 3.56
CA SER A 27 21.69 -10.21 4.04
C SER A 27 22.39 -11.44 3.46
N ASN A 28 22.95 -11.35 2.24
CA ASN A 28 23.64 -12.42 1.56
C ASN A 28 24.87 -11.89 0.80
N PRO A 29 26.02 -11.77 1.44
CA PRO A 29 27.25 -11.27 0.81
C PRO A 29 27.76 -12.09 -0.38
N GLU A 30 27.37 -13.36 -0.47
CA GLU A 30 27.77 -14.29 -1.53
C GLU A 30 26.74 -14.43 -2.65
N ILE A 31 25.71 -13.57 -2.64
CA ILE A 31 24.64 -13.59 -3.64
C ILE A 31 25.22 -13.46 -5.07
N THR A 32 24.77 -14.31 -5.98
CA THR A 32 25.15 -14.16 -7.38
C THR A 32 24.40 -13.00 -8.03
N GLN A 33 25.00 -12.42 -9.08
CA GLN A 33 24.30 -11.34 -9.83
C GLN A 33 22.98 -11.81 -10.44
N ARG A 34 22.87 -13.09 -10.80
CA ARG A 34 21.64 -13.69 -11.35
C ARG A 34 20.57 -13.81 -10.27
N ASP A 35 20.93 -14.33 -9.09
CA ASP A 35 19.98 -14.45 -7.98
C ASP A 35 19.52 -13.07 -7.48
N LEU A 36 20.46 -12.12 -7.43
CA LEU A 36 20.12 -10.73 -7.11
C LEU A 36 19.15 -10.13 -8.13
N ALA A 37 19.37 -10.35 -9.42
CA ALA A 37 18.48 -9.91 -10.48
C ALA A 37 17.07 -10.50 -10.33
N GLN A 38 16.97 -11.79 -10.01
CA GLN A 38 15.72 -12.48 -9.76
C GLN A 38 14.99 -11.92 -8.54
N ARG A 39 15.69 -11.71 -7.41
CA ARG A 39 15.11 -11.14 -6.18
C ARG A 39 14.65 -9.70 -6.35
N LEU A 40 15.37 -8.93 -7.15
CA LEU A 40 15.00 -7.54 -7.47
C LEU A 40 13.86 -7.45 -8.50
N GLY A 41 13.57 -8.52 -9.25
CA GLY A 41 12.61 -8.51 -10.34
C GLY A 41 13.07 -7.65 -11.53
N VAL A 42 14.38 -7.59 -11.80
CA VAL A 42 14.96 -6.78 -12.88
C VAL A 42 15.90 -7.59 -13.78
N ALA A 43 16.18 -7.07 -14.97
CA ALA A 43 17.12 -7.71 -15.88
C ALA A 43 18.55 -7.76 -15.31
N LEU A 44 19.30 -8.82 -15.60
CA LEU A 44 20.68 -9.02 -15.16
C LEU A 44 21.60 -7.84 -15.54
N GLY A 45 21.42 -7.28 -16.74
CA GLY A 45 22.18 -6.11 -17.19
C GLY A 45 22.00 -4.89 -16.28
N LEU A 46 20.76 -4.62 -15.85
CA LEU A 46 20.47 -3.52 -14.93
C LEU A 46 21.07 -3.80 -13.54
N THR A 47 20.99 -5.03 -13.05
CA THR A 47 21.62 -5.43 -11.78
C THR A 47 23.10 -5.16 -11.78
N ASN A 48 23.79 -5.50 -12.87
CA ASN A 48 25.22 -5.25 -13.03
C ASN A 48 25.56 -3.75 -13.02
N VAL A 49 24.75 -2.94 -13.69
CA VAL A 49 24.89 -1.47 -13.66
C VAL A 49 24.70 -0.93 -12.24
N LEU A 50 23.67 -1.40 -11.52
CA LEU A 50 23.42 -0.99 -10.15
C LEU A 50 24.58 -1.34 -9.22
N LEU A 51 25.07 -2.59 -9.26
CA LEU A 51 26.20 -3.04 -8.46
C LEU A 51 27.49 -2.26 -8.78
N LYS A 52 27.77 -2.01 -10.08
CA LYS A 52 28.91 -1.21 -10.50
C LYS A 52 28.83 0.23 -9.97
N ASN A 53 27.67 0.86 -10.07
CA ASN A 53 27.46 2.21 -9.57
C ASN A 53 27.63 2.27 -8.04
N MET A 54 27.14 1.27 -7.30
CA MET A 54 27.31 1.19 -5.84
C MET A 54 28.76 0.98 -5.44
N ALA A 55 29.49 0.15 -6.19
CA ALA A 55 30.92 -0.03 -5.96
C ALA A 55 31.71 1.25 -6.24
N GLN A 56 31.39 1.97 -7.33
CA GLN A 56 32.00 3.26 -7.66
C GLN A 56 31.72 4.36 -6.62
N LYS A 57 30.51 4.38 -6.05
CA LYS A 57 30.12 5.29 -4.97
C LYS A 57 30.69 4.88 -3.61
N GLY A 58 31.36 3.73 -3.53
CA GLY A 58 31.94 3.22 -2.30
C GLY A 58 30.91 2.65 -1.31
N TYR A 59 29.67 2.38 -1.72
CA TYR A 59 28.63 1.81 -0.86
C TYR A 59 28.79 0.30 -0.68
N VAL A 60 29.29 -0.38 -1.71
CA VAL A 60 29.56 -1.81 -1.72
C VAL A 60 31.00 -2.05 -2.13
N ARG A 61 31.71 -2.89 -1.37
CA ARG A 61 33.02 -3.41 -1.73
C ARG A 61 32.82 -4.75 -2.44
N VAL A 62 33.49 -4.93 -3.56
CA VAL A 62 33.45 -6.16 -4.35
C VAL A 62 34.80 -6.83 -4.24
N THR A 63 34.83 -8.05 -3.72
CA THR A 63 36.05 -8.86 -3.57
C THR A 63 35.92 -10.16 -4.36
N LYS A 64 36.91 -10.47 -5.16
CA LYS A 64 36.98 -11.72 -5.91
C LYS A 64 37.64 -12.77 -5.02
N MET A 65 36.91 -13.84 -4.68
CA MET A 65 37.45 -14.91 -3.81
C MET A 65 38.13 -16.05 -4.62
N GLN A 66 37.53 -16.45 -5.74
CA GLN A 66 38.05 -17.50 -6.62
C GLN A 66 37.66 -17.19 -8.07
N TRP A 67 38.03 -18.07 -9.01
CA TRP A 67 37.85 -17.87 -10.45
C TRP A 67 36.50 -17.26 -10.87
N ASN A 68 35.41 -17.61 -10.20
CA ASN A 68 34.07 -17.13 -10.59
C ASN A 68 33.17 -16.72 -9.39
N ARG A 69 33.76 -16.50 -8.18
CA ARG A 69 33.02 -16.18 -6.96
C ARG A 69 33.35 -14.78 -6.50
N TRP A 70 32.32 -13.93 -6.44
CA TRP A 70 32.42 -12.58 -5.96
C TRP A 70 31.74 -12.47 -4.60
N ILE A 71 32.33 -11.70 -3.70
CA ILE A 71 31.72 -11.33 -2.42
C ILE A 71 31.46 -9.83 -2.44
N TYR A 72 30.26 -9.49 -2.04
CA TYR A 72 29.78 -8.11 -1.92
C TYR A 72 29.68 -7.78 -0.44
N THR A 73 30.32 -6.70 0.02
CA THR A 73 30.29 -6.27 1.40
C THR A 73 29.82 -4.83 1.46
N VAL A 74 28.80 -4.56 2.26
CA VAL A 74 28.33 -3.19 2.52
C VAL A 74 29.39 -2.47 3.34
N THR A 75 29.79 -1.29 2.88
CA THR A 75 30.77 -0.46 3.59
C THR A 75 30.08 0.39 4.65
N PRO A 76 30.81 1.03 5.60
CA PRO A 76 30.22 1.99 6.53
C PRO A 76 29.44 3.12 5.81
N THR A 77 29.99 3.62 4.69
CA THR A 77 29.31 4.62 3.85
C THR A 77 28.04 4.03 3.22
N GLY A 78 28.07 2.78 2.76
CA GLY A 78 26.91 2.09 2.23
C GLY A 78 25.83 1.87 3.30
N PHE A 79 26.22 1.54 4.53
CA PHE A 79 25.28 1.44 5.65
C PHE A 79 24.60 2.80 5.94
N THR A 80 25.37 3.88 6.01
CA THR A 80 24.80 5.22 6.18
C THR A 80 23.83 5.56 5.05
N ARG A 81 24.19 5.22 3.81
CA ARG A 81 23.32 5.39 2.64
C ARG A 81 22.03 4.57 2.76
N LYS A 82 22.11 3.32 3.20
CA LYS A 82 20.95 2.46 3.47
C LYS A 82 19.98 3.12 4.45
N VAL A 83 20.49 3.64 5.58
CA VAL A 83 19.67 4.33 6.59
C VAL A 83 18.96 5.55 5.97
N GLN A 84 19.67 6.38 5.21
CA GLN A 84 19.07 7.54 4.52
C GLN A 84 17.95 7.13 3.56
N LEU A 85 18.19 6.09 2.76
CA LEU A 85 17.20 5.56 1.81
C LEU A 85 15.98 4.99 2.53
N THR A 86 16.19 4.27 3.62
CA THR A 86 15.10 3.71 4.46
C THR A 86 14.24 4.84 5.03
N ILE A 87 14.86 5.87 5.61
CA ILE A 87 14.12 7.02 6.15
C ILE A 87 13.33 7.73 5.04
N SER A 88 13.95 7.92 3.87
CA SER A 88 13.26 8.54 2.73
C SER A 88 12.08 7.69 2.24
N TYR A 89 12.23 6.36 2.20
CA TYR A 89 11.16 5.44 1.85
C TYR A 89 9.99 5.53 2.85
N ILE A 90 10.28 5.45 4.16
CA ILE A 90 9.25 5.57 5.21
C ILE A 90 8.52 6.90 5.11
N ARG A 91 9.25 8.02 4.93
CA ARG A 91 8.64 9.36 4.82
C ARG A 91 7.66 9.42 3.66
N ARG A 92 8.05 8.94 2.47
CA ARG A 92 7.16 8.92 1.31
C ARG A 92 5.93 8.03 1.53
N THR A 93 6.12 6.85 2.14
CA THR A 93 4.99 5.98 2.47
C THR A 93 4.01 6.71 3.38
N LEU A 94 4.49 7.41 4.41
CA LEU A 94 3.64 8.19 5.31
C LEU A 94 2.95 9.37 4.59
N ASP A 95 3.63 10.02 3.64
CA ASP A 95 3.04 11.09 2.82
C ASP A 95 1.91 10.54 1.94
N HIS A 96 2.08 9.35 1.34
CA HIS A 96 1.02 8.67 0.58
C HIS A 96 -0.18 8.32 1.45
N TYR A 97 0.05 7.76 2.66
CA TYR A 97 -1.02 7.52 3.63
C TYR A 97 -1.75 8.82 4.02
N GLY A 98 -1.01 9.91 4.22
CA GLY A 98 -1.57 11.23 4.49
C GLY A 98 -2.50 11.73 3.39
N ASN A 99 -2.11 11.55 2.14
CA ASN A 99 -2.92 11.92 0.97
C ASN A 99 -4.20 11.08 0.90
N ILE A 100 -4.11 9.74 1.07
CA ILE A 100 -5.29 8.86 1.09
C ILE A 100 -6.25 9.27 2.21
N ARG A 101 -5.76 9.53 3.42
CA ARG A 101 -6.60 10.01 4.54
C ARG A 101 -7.29 11.32 4.23
N GLN A 102 -6.61 12.24 3.56
CA GLN A 102 -7.21 13.51 3.16
C GLN A 102 -8.33 13.30 2.14
N THR A 103 -8.10 12.47 1.12
CA THR A 103 -9.11 12.12 0.12
C THR A 103 -10.33 11.45 0.78
N LEU A 104 -10.10 10.46 1.66
CA LEU A 104 -11.19 9.80 2.39
C LEU A 104 -12.00 10.80 3.22
N ARG A 105 -11.35 11.76 3.88
CA ARG A 105 -12.04 12.82 4.63
C ARG A 105 -12.91 13.68 3.73
N GLU A 106 -12.41 14.05 2.56
CA GLU A 106 -13.13 14.86 1.57
C GLU A 106 -14.34 14.12 0.99
N GLU A 107 -14.21 12.80 0.74
CA GLU A 107 -15.29 11.97 0.23
C GLU A 107 -16.34 11.62 1.32
N LEU A 108 -15.93 11.49 2.57
CA LEU A 108 -16.84 11.20 3.69
C LEU A 108 -17.59 12.45 4.17
N ALA A 109 -17.02 13.65 4.07
CA ALA A 109 -17.61 14.88 4.59
C ALA A 109 -19.02 15.19 4.03
N PRO A 110 -19.32 15.01 2.73
CA PRO A 110 -20.65 15.26 2.16
C PRO A 110 -21.74 14.31 2.68
N LEU A 111 -21.36 13.16 3.26
CA LEU A 111 -22.31 12.15 3.74
C LEU A 111 -23.03 12.58 5.02
N ALA A 112 -22.61 13.69 5.63
CA ALA A 112 -23.19 14.25 6.86
C ALA A 112 -23.32 13.22 8.00
N LEU A 113 -22.36 12.30 8.09
CA LEU A 113 -22.32 11.29 9.15
C LEU A 113 -22.03 11.94 10.51
N ASN A 114 -22.58 11.36 11.54
CA ASN A 114 -22.41 11.83 12.91
C ASN A 114 -22.17 10.65 13.87
N ARG A 115 -22.02 10.94 15.16
CA ARG A 115 -21.72 9.96 16.19
C ARG A 115 -22.75 8.81 16.30
N GLU A 116 -24.00 9.09 15.97
CA GLU A 116 -25.12 8.14 16.06
C GLU A 116 -25.29 7.32 14.77
N SER A 117 -24.54 7.67 13.72
CA SER A 117 -24.60 6.96 12.44
C SER A 117 -24.08 5.55 12.57
N ARG A 118 -24.88 4.59 12.10
CA ARG A 118 -24.52 3.16 12.04
C ARG A 118 -23.93 2.82 10.67
N ILE A 119 -22.72 2.33 10.67
CA ILE A 119 -21.95 2.05 9.44
C ILE A 119 -21.64 0.57 9.33
N ALA A 120 -21.96 -0.02 8.17
CA ALA A 120 -21.44 -1.31 7.76
C ALA A 120 -20.17 -1.10 6.92
N LEU A 121 -19.01 -1.55 7.42
CA LEU A 121 -17.76 -1.54 6.68
C LEU A 121 -17.56 -2.90 6.01
N CYS A 122 -17.53 -2.92 4.68
CA CYS A 122 -17.32 -4.13 3.88
C CYS A 122 -15.86 -4.24 3.43
N GLY A 123 -15.13 -5.21 4.00
CA GLY A 123 -13.72 -5.47 3.74
C GLY A 123 -12.88 -5.51 5.01
N ILE A 124 -11.71 -6.18 4.94
CA ILE A 124 -10.80 -6.42 6.07
C ILE A 124 -9.32 -6.20 5.71
N GLY A 125 -9.03 -5.62 4.54
CA GLY A 125 -7.67 -5.35 4.09
C GLY A 125 -7.12 -3.99 4.59
N GLU A 126 -5.90 -3.67 4.20
CA GLU A 126 -5.21 -2.42 4.58
C GLU A 126 -6.04 -1.16 4.21
N PHE A 127 -6.74 -1.19 3.09
CA PHE A 127 -7.61 -0.08 2.70
C PHE A 127 -8.82 0.06 3.63
N ALA A 128 -9.43 -1.05 4.07
CA ALA A 128 -10.49 -1.03 5.09
C ALA A 128 -10.03 -0.41 6.41
N GLU A 129 -8.77 -0.65 6.82
CA GLU A 129 -8.18 -0.03 8.02
C GLU A 129 -8.11 1.49 7.88
N LEU A 130 -7.71 2.00 6.71
CA LEU A 130 -7.68 3.44 6.45
C LEU A 130 -9.08 4.06 6.45
N VAL A 131 -10.05 3.38 5.84
CA VAL A 131 -11.45 3.80 5.83
C VAL A 131 -12.00 3.83 7.26
N TYR A 132 -11.77 2.78 8.04
CA TYR A 132 -12.16 2.71 9.45
C TYR A 132 -11.60 3.87 10.26
N LEU A 133 -10.30 4.17 10.10
CA LEU A 133 -9.67 5.31 10.77
C LEU A 133 -10.31 6.63 10.33
N GLY A 134 -10.61 6.80 9.05
CA GLY A 134 -11.31 7.97 8.52
C GLY A 134 -12.70 8.15 9.14
N LEU A 135 -13.47 7.08 9.28
CA LEU A 135 -14.78 7.09 9.95
C LEU A 135 -14.66 7.45 11.44
N LYS A 136 -13.66 6.88 12.14
CA LYS A 136 -13.39 7.23 13.55
C LYS A 136 -12.98 8.69 13.73
N GLU A 137 -12.24 9.27 12.80
CA GLU A 137 -11.89 10.71 12.81
C GLU A 137 -13.12 11.63 12.64
N GLN A 138 -14.16 11.14 11.96
CA GLN A 138 -15.47 11.81 11.85
C GLN A 138 -16.31 11.66 13.14
N GLY A 139 -15.85 10.91 14.12
CA GLY A 139 -16.53 10.69 15.39
C GLY A 139 -17.55 9.56 15.38
N ILE A 140 -17.59 8.73 14.32
CA ILE A 140 -18.51 7.60 14.21
C ILE A 140 -18.11 6.51 15.19
N GLU A 141 -19.04 6.06 16.03
CA GLU A 141 -18.78 5.04 17.04
C GLU A 141 -19.30 3.65 16.64
N GLU A 142 -20.46 3.58 16.00
CA GLU A 142 -21.11 2.33 15.61
C GLU A 142 -20.67 1.89 14.21
N ILE A 143 -19.65 1.04 14.17
CA ILE A 143 -19.13 0.44 12.94
C ILE A 143 -19.12 -1.08 13.10
N GLU A 144 -19.82 -1.77 12.21
CA GLU A 144 -19.79 -3.22 12.11
C GLU A 144 -19.05 -3.64 10.83
N VAL A 145 -18.26 -4.70 10.93
CA VAL A 145 -17.36 -5.13 9.84
C VAL A 145 -17.86 -6.40 9.20
N PHE A 146 -17.97 -6.38 7.88
CA PHE A 146 -18.44 -7.50 7.06
C PHE A 146 -17.39 -7.91 6.03
N SER A 147 -17.31 -9.22 5.76
CA SER A 147 -16.43 -9.75 4.71
C SER A 147 -17.11 -10.88 3.96
N PRO A 148 -16.91 -10.97 2.61
CA PRO A 148 -17.36 -12.13 1.83
C PRO A 148 -16.57 -13.39 2.21
N GLU A 149 -15.30 -13.24 2.59
CA GLU A 149 -14.45 -14.34 3.02
C GLU A 149 -14.31 -14.34 4.54
N ILE A 150 -14.91 -15.33 5.20
CA ILE A 150 -14.72 -15.53 6.64
C ILE A 150 -13.80 -16.71 6.86
N ILE A 151 -12.65 -16.43 7.46
CA ILE A 151 -11.86 -17.41 8.18
C ILE A 151 -12.37 -17.41 9.63
N SER A 152 -12.83 -18.55 10.12
CA SER A 152 -13.35 -18.68 11.50
C SER A 152 -12.42 -18.01 12.51
N GLY A 153 -12.93 -17.04 13.26
CA GLY A 153 -12.13 -16.25 14.22
C GLY A 153 -11.46 -15.03 13.63
N SER A 154 -11.78 -14.60 12.40
CA SER A 154 -11.28 -13.34 11.84
C SER A 154 -11.64 -12.17 12.74
N ASN A 155 -10.64 -11.38 13.05
CA ASN A 155 -10.74 -10.19 13.87
C ASN A 155 -10.15 -9.00 13.08
N PHE A 156 -10.87 -7.92 13.00
CA PHE A 156 -10.42 -6.70 12.34
C PHE A 156 -10.28 -5.58 13.38
N LEU A 157 -9.06 -5.18 13.67
CA LEU A 157 -8.73 -4.13 14.66
C LEU A 157 -9.39 -4.34 16.04
N GLY A 158 -9.54 -5.61 16.48
CA GLY A 158 -10.18 -5.96 17.73
C GLY A 158 -11.70 -6.19 17.64
N MET A 159 -12.31 -5.99 16.49
CA MET A 159 -13.75 -6.19 16.24
C MET A 159 -14.02 -7.54 15.57
N PRO A 160 -15.16 -8.20 15.90
CA PRO A 160 -15.57 -9.40 15.19
C PRO A 160 -15.93 -9.07 13.74
N VAL A 161 -15.53 -9.95 12.82
CA VAL A 161 -15.91 -9.85 11.40
C VAL A 161 -17.13 -10.73 11.16
N GLN A 162 -18.17 -10.15 10.56
CA GLN A 162 -19.41 -10.85 10.24
C GLN A 162 -19.44 -11.31 8.77
N PRO A 163 -20.19 -12.38 8.44
CA PRO A 163 -20.42 -12.76 7.05
C PRO A 163 -21.15 -11.67 6.28
N LEU A 164 -20.68 -11.35 5.07
CA LEU A 164 -21.41 -10.39 4.22
C LEU A 164 -22.86 -10.82 3.98
N ALA A 165 -23.13 -12.13 3.90
CA ALA A 165 -24.47 -12.67 3.75
C ALA A 165 -25.42 -12.37 4.93
N SER A 166 -24.90 -11.99 6.11
CA SER A 166 -25.71 -11.58 7.27
C SER A 166 -26.02 -10.08 7.29
N LEU A 167 -25.42 -9.30 6.38
CA LEU A 167 -25.64 -7.86 6.29
C LEU A 167 -27.11 -7.56 5.98
N GLN A 168 -27.76 -6.79 6.86
CA GLN A 168 -29.10 -6.23 6.65
C GLN A 168 -28.96 -4.74 6.31
N PRO A 169 -29.08 -4.34 5.04
CA PRO A 169 -28.82 -2.95 4.62
C PRO A 169 -29.66 -1.90 5.35
N ASN A 170 -30.84 -2.26 5.79
CA ASN A 170 -31.76 -1.33 6.48
C ASN A 170 -31.33 -1.00 7.92
N ASP A 171 -30.45 -1.79 8.51
CA ASP A 171 -29.96 -1.58 9.87
C ASP A 171 -28.86 -0.51 9.96
N PHE A 172 -28.36 -0.06 8.83
CA PHE A 172 -27.24 0.88 8.73
C PHE A 172 -27.64 2.15 7.98
N ASP A 173 -27.06 3.27 8.33
CA ASP A 173 -27.23 4.53 7.60
C ASP A 173 -26.46 4.51 6.28
N ARG A 174 -25.26 3.92 6.28
CA ARG A 174 -24.43 3.74 5.10
C ARG A 174 -23.70 2.39 5.13
N ILE A 175 -23.47 1.87 3.94
CA ILE A 175 -22.58 0.73 3.69
C ILE A 175 -21.33 1.28 3.01
N VAL A 176 -20.19 1.13 3.63
CA VAL A 176 -18.92 1.69 3.15
C VAL A 176 -18.03 0.55 2.67
N VAL A 177 -17.61 0.61 1.42
CA VAL A 177 -16.77 -0.42 0.80
C VAL A 177 -15.30 -0.09 1.06
N GLY A 178 -14.67 -0.87 1.93
CA GLY A 178 -13.24 -0.80 2.27
C GLY A 178 -12.36 -1.69 1.38
N ILE A 179 -12.70 -1.80 0.09
CA ILE A 179 -11.97 -2.59 -0.91
C ILE A 179 -11.72 -1.66 -2.11
N LEU A 180 -10.51 -1.72 -2.68
CA LEU A 180 -10.18 -0.91 -3.85
C LEU A 180 -10.91 -1.41 -5.09
N ASP A 181 -11.30 -0.49 -5.97
CA ASP A 181 -11.91 -0.80 -7.25
C ASP A 181 -11.01 -1.74 -8.08
N GLY A 182 -11.63 -2.76 -8.70
CA GLY A 182 -10.92 -3.84 -9.40
C GLY A 182 -10.60 -5.07 -8.55
N GLU A 183 -10.64 -4.97 -7.22
CA GLU A 183 -10.51 -6.07 -6.27
C GLU A 183 -11.85 -6.43 -5.61
N THR A 184 -12.92 -5.68 -5.93
CA THR A 184 -14.23 -5.81 -5.29
C THR A 184 -14.89 -7.14 -5.66
N PRO A 185 -15.21 -7.99 -4.67
CA PRO A 185 -15.90 -9.27 -4.89
C PRO A 185 -17.28 -9.07 -5.52
N GLN A 186 -17.74 -10.09 -6.28
CA GLN A 186 -19.04 -10.05 -6.98
C GLN A 186 -20.23 -9.81 -6.04
N GLU A 187 -20.15 -10.31 -4.80
CA GLU A 187 -21.16 -10.14 -3.77
C GLU A 187 -21.34 -8.66 -3.40
N ILE A 188 -20.25 -7.92 -3.28
CA ILE A 188 -20.29 -6.48 -2.98
C ILE A 188 -20.76 -5.70 -4.20
N GLN A 189 -20.33 -6.07 -5.41
CA GLN A 189 -20.84 -5.47 -6.66
C GLN A 189 -22.36 -5.63 -6.82
N ARG A 190 -22.93 -6.76 -6.38
CA ARG A 190 -24.39 -6.97 -6.35
C ARG A 190 -25.06 -6.03 -5.36
N LEU A 191 -24.52 -5.89 -4.15
CA LEU A 191 -25.03 -4.92 -3.16
C LEU A 191 -25.03 -3.48 -3.69
N GLU A 192 -24.00 -3.09 -4.44
CA GLU A 192 -23.92 -1.78 -5.08
C GLU A 192 -25.02 -1.58 -6.14
N ASN A 193 -25.35 -2.65 -6.89
CA ASN A 193 -26.38 -2.58 -7.94
C ASN A 193 -27.81 -2.65 -7.38
N ASP A 194 -28.01 -3.36 -6.27
CA ASP A 194 -29.34 -3.61 -5.70
C ASP A 194 -29.79 -2.49 -4.75
N LEU A 195 -28.89 -1.65 -4.27
CA LEU A 195 -29.18 -0.58 -3.33
C LEU A 195 -29.09 0.80 -4.00
N GLU A 196 -29.74 1.79 -3.41
CA GLU A 196 -29.64 3.19 -3.85
C GLU A 196 -28.18 3.68 -3.75
N GLU A 197 -27.71 4.45 -4.74
CA GLU A 197 -26.37 5.04 -4.76
C GLU A 197 -26.06 5.86 -3.48
N SER A 198 -27.06 6.45 -2.88
CA SER A 198 -26.92 7.18 -1.62
C SER A 198 -26.59 6.29 -0.42
N LYS A 199 -26.90 4.98 -0.49
CA LYS A 199 -26.74 4.01 0.59
C LYS A 199 -25.34 3.39 0.63
N VAL A 200 -24.73 3.22 -0.53
CA VAL A 200 -23.42 2.53 -0.69
C VAL A 200 -22.36 3.55 -1.06
N VAL A 201 -21.29 3.59 -0.29
CA VAL A 201 -20.13 4.47 -0.49
C VAL A 201 -18.97 3.65 -0.98
N VAL A 202 -18.50 3.96 -2.20
CA VAL A 202 -17.33 3.35 -2.83
C VAL A 202 -16.33 4.45 -3.16
N PHE A 203 -15.10 4.29 -2.68
CA PHE A 203 -14.02 5.25 -2.91
C PHE A 203 -13.28 4.99 -4.21
N PHE A 204 -12.72 6.03 -4.80
CA PHE A 204 -11.87 5.95 -5.99
C PHE A 204 -12.52 5.27 -7.21
N ARG A 205 -13.84 5.47 -7.41
CA ARG A 205 -14.51 5.00 -8.62
C ARG A 205 -13.80 5.57 -9.86
N ASN A 206 -13.29 4.70 -10.71
CA ASN A 206 -12.80 5.11 -12.03
C ASN A 206 -13.99 5.68 -12.83
N GLN A 207 -13.97 6.98 -13.13
CA GLN A 207 -15.00 7.68 -13.92
C GLN A 207 -15.03 7.26 -15.42
N HIS A 208 -14.62 6.04 -15.75
CA HIS A 208 -14.50 5.58 -17.13
C HIS A 208 -15.71 4.77 -17.66
N THR A 209 -16.85 4.71 -16.96
CA THR A 209 -18.02 3.93 -17.43
C THR A 209 -19.27 4.74 -17.69
N ASN A 210 -19.21 6.07 -17.90
CA ASN A 210 -20.36 6.84 -18.38
C ASN A 210 -20.08 7.46 -19.75
N GLY A 211 -20.05 6.63 -20.78
CA GLY A 211 -19.90 7.02 -22.18
C GLY A 211 -20.48 5.97 -23.13
N ARG A 212 -21.75 5.59 -22.96
CA ARG A 212 -22.55 4.99 -24.03
C ARG A 212 -23.98 5.50 -23.91
N ALA A 213 -24.24 6.59 -24.63
CA ALA A 213 -25.52 6.89 -25.21
C ALA A 213 -25.44 6.49 -26.67
#